data_d5f7ac064457d26b5f67914dbf19ffc2
#
_entry.id   d5f7ac064457d26b5f67914dbf19ffc2
#
_cell.length_a   1.000
_cell.length_b   1.000
_cell.length_c   1.000
_cell.angle_alpha   90.00
_cell.angle_beta   90.00
_cell.angle_gamma   90.00
#
_symmetry.space_group_name_H-M   'P 1'
#
loop_
_entity.id
_entity.type
_entity.pdbx_description
1 polymer ?
#
loop_
_entity_poly.entity_id
_entity_poly.type
_entity_poly.pdbx_seq_one_letter_code
_entity_poly.pdbx_strand_id
1 'polypeptide(L)'
;MHTRPISKKALNTEDCLEIVAGISELKYSSVKELSKIQNFTLHEDNANIMFSIAKQVFRGTALTAKQYALVKKLLVEYYTDQFDAHEIDLKEAVEKLRFPLRKIDSSHWIKFVEYKGEKMIAIRFPFNKKVIKHLDELKNASDKEYFYDKHTHY
;
A
#
# COMPACT_ATOMS: atom_id res chain seq x y z
N MET A 1 4.85 -7.41 -33.13
CA MET A 1 4.78 -6.64 -31.87
C MET A 1 5.86 -7.17 -30.95
N HIS A 2 6.91 -6.39 -30.72
CA HIS A 2 7.92 -6.74 -29.72
C HIS A 2 7.36 -6.37 -28.35
N THR A 3 6.79 -7.33 -27.68
CA THR A 3 6.57 -7.21 -26.24
C THR A 3 7.95 -7.14 -25.59
N ARG A 4 8.32 -5.95 -25.10
CA ARG A 4 9.51 -5.81 -24.26
C ARG A 4 9.33 -6.78 -23.08
N PRO A 5 10.32 -7.63 -22.78
CA PRO A 5 10.24 -8.46 -21.59
C PRO A 5 10.11 -7.51 -20.41
N ILE A 6 9.03 -7.69 -19.64
CA ILE A 6 8.85 -6.99 -18.37
C ILE A 6 10.08 -7.32 -17.55
N SER A 7 10.90 -6.32 -17.26
CA SER A 7 12.03 -6.48 -16.35
C SER A 7 11.46 -7.03 -15.05
N LYS A 8 11.65 -8.31 -14.78
CA LYS A 8 11.30 -8.96 -13.52
C LYS A 8 12.15 -8.32 -12.44
N LYS A 9 11.69 -7.21 -11.89
CA LYS A 9 12.32 -6.63 -10.70
C LYS A 9 12.24 -7.69 -9.62
N ALA A 10 13.39 -8.03 -9.04
CA ALA A 10 13.42 -8.97 -7.93
C ALA A 10 12.53 -8.46 -6.80
N LEU A 11 11.49 -9.21 -6.47
CA LEU A 11 10.59 -8.93 -5.36
C LEU A 11 11.30 -9.19 -4.03
N ASN A 12 10.85 -8.53 -3.00
CA ASN A 12 11.27 -8.74 -1.61
C ASN A 12 10.08 -9.17 -0.74
N THR A 13 10.34 -9.45 0.51
CA THR A 13 9.31 -9.91 1.47
C THR A 13 8.15 -8.92 1.59
N GLU A 14 8.46 -7.64 1.72
CA GLU A 14 7.45 -6.58 1.85
C GLU A 14 6.62 -6.43 0.58
N ASP A 15 7.23 -6.56 -0.60
CA ASP A 15 6.51 -6.55 -1.88
C ASP A 15 5.51 -7.70 -1.94
N CYS A 16 5.92 -8.91 -1.59
CA CYS A 16 5.05 -10.08 -1.57
C CYS A 16 3.90 -9.92 -0.57
N LEU A 17 4.20 -9.41 0.61
CA LEU A 17 3.20 -9.14 1.64
C LEU A 17 2.16 -8.11 1.18
N GLU A 18 2.58 -7.02 0.57
CA GLU A 18 1.69 -5.99 0.03
C GLU A 18 0.83 -6.54 -1.13
N ILE A 19 1.38 -7.40 -1.98
CA ILE A 19 0.66 -8.04 -3.08
C ILE A 19 -0.49 -8.89 -2.54
N VAL A 20 -0.22 -9.82 -1.62
CA VAL A 20 -1.28 -10.70 -1.09
C VAL A 20 -2.32 -9.94 -0.28
N ALA A 21 -1.94 -8.85 0.36
CA ALA A 21 -2.85 -7.99 1.10
C ALA A 21 -3.68 -7.04 0.22
N GLY A 22 -3.34 -6.92 -1.07
CA GLY A 22 -4.04 -6.01 -1.98
C GLY A 22 -3.81 -4.52 -1.69
N ILE A 23 -2.75 -4.17 -0.97
CA ILE A 23 -2.42 -2.78 -0.59
C ILE A 23 -1.47 -2.11 -1.60
N SER A 24 -1.14 -2.76 -2.69
CA SER A 24 -0.11 -2.29 -3.60
C SER A 24 -0.54 -1.03 -4.38
N GLU A 25 -0.26 0.15 -3.83
CA GLU A 25 -0.09 1.38 -4.61
C GLU A 25 1.37 1.52 -5.11
N LEU A 26 2.02 0.42 -5.36
CA LEU A 26 3.40 0.45 -5.82
C LEU A 26 3.46 1.19 -7.15
N LYS A 27 4.21 2.29 -7.17
CA LYS A 27 4.56 3.06 -8.38
C LYS A 27 5.38 2.22 -9.40
N TYR A 28 5.49 0.94 -9.15
CA TYR A 28 6.16 -0.02 -10.03
C TYR A 28 5.10 -0.72 -10.86
N SER A 29 5.06 -0.36 -12.13
CA SER A 29 4.10 -0.87 -13.11
C SER A 29 3.94 -2.40 -13.08
N SER A 30 5.01 -3.15 -12.88
CA SER A 30 4.97 -4.61 -12.86
C SER A 30 4.20 -5.19 -11.67
N VAL A 31 4.37 -4.65 -10.47
CA VAL A 31 3.68 -5.15 -9.27
C VAL A 31 2.24 -4.67 -9.22
N LYS A 32 1.99 -3.44 -9.71
CA LYS A 32 0.64 -2.90 -9.84
C LYS A 32 -0.17 -3.66 -10.88
N GLU A 33 0.45 -4.10 -11.96
CA GLU A 33 -0.17 -4.96 -12.97
C GLU A 33 -0.45 -6.35 -12.41
N LEU A 34 0.48 -6.94 -11.68
CA LEU A 34 0.28 -8.21 -10.98
C LEU A 34 -0.89 -8.15 -10.01
N SER A 35 -0.98 -7.11 -9.19
CA SER A 35 -2.08 -6.97 -8.22
C SER A 35 -3.43 -6.70 -8.88
N LYS A 36 -3.47 -6.14 -10.09
CA LYS A 36 -4.71 -5.92 -10.85
C LYS A 36 -5.16 -7.13 -11.65
N ILE A 37 -4.21 -7.88 -12.19
CA ILE A 37 -4.47 -9.04 -13.04
C ILE A 37 -4.84 -10.25 -12.19
N GLN A 38 -4.56 -10.21 -10.88
CA GLN A 38 -4.56 -11.39 -10.08
C GLN A 38 -5.27 -11.21 -8.78
N ASN A 39 -6.25 -12.03 -8.60
CA ASN A 39 -6.96 -12.21 -7.35
C ASN A 39 -6.05 -12.93 -6.33
N PHE A 40 -4.96 -12.27 -5.91
CA PHE A 40 -4.30 -12.69 -4.69
C PHE A 40 -5.29 -12.55 -3.55
N THR A 41 -5.55 -13.63 -2.87
CA THR A 41 -6.50 -13.65 -1.76
C THR A 41 -5.76 -13.98 -0.47
N LEU A 42 -6.06 -13.22 0.57
CA LEU A 42 -5.59 -13.55 1.91
C LEU A 42 -6.30 -14.82 2.41
N HIS A 43 -5.52 -15.73 2.99
CA HIS A 43 -6.06 -16.91 3.63
C HIS A 43 -6.75 -16.53 4.94
N GLU A 44 -7.96 -17.04 5.19
CA GLU A 44 -8.77 -16.65 6.34
C GLU A 44 -8.07 -16.84 7.69
N ASP A 45 -7.24 -17.87 7.84
CA ASP A 45 -6.51 -18.15 9.07
C ASP A 45 -5.48 -17.08 9.46
N ASN A 46 -4.98 -16.33 8.49
CA ASN A 46 -3.92 -15.33 8.73
C ASN A 46 -4.20 -13.95 8.12
N ALA A 47 -5.38 -13.74 7.54
CA ALA A 47 -5.73 -12.50 6.85
C ALA A 47 -5.52 -11.26 7.72
N ASN A 48 -5.99 -11.28 8.95
CA ASN A 48 -5.92 -10.13 9.85
C ASN A 48 -4.48 -9.72 10.17
N ILE A 49 -3.62 -10.68 10.51
CA ILE A 49 -2.24 -10.40 10.87
C ILE A 49 -1.43 -9.98 9.64
N MET A 50 -1.62 -10.66 8.52
CA MET A 50 -0.93 -10.33 7.27
C MET A 50 -1.31 -8.94 6.78
N PHE A 51 -2.59 -8.59 6.81
CA PHE A 51 -3.07 -7.27 6.43
C PHE A 51 -2.56 -6.16 7.37
N SER A 52 -2.54 -6.41 8.67
CA SER A 52 -2.04 -5.47 9.66
C SER A 52 -0.54 -5.16 9.45
N ILE A 53 0.27 -6.19 9.25
CA ILE A 53 1.71 -6.04 9.00
C ILE A 53 1.94 -5.39 7.62
N ALA A 54 1.16 -5.75 6.60
CA ALA A 54 1.25 -5.13 5.29
C ALA A 54 1.00 -3.61 5.35
N LYS A 55 0.01 -3.16 6.10
CA LYS A 55 -0.23 -1.72 6.34
C LYS A 55 0.96 -1.04 7.05
N GLN A 56 1.60 -1.73 7.99
CA GLN A 56 2.76 -1.23 8.69
C GLN A 56 3.93 -0.99 7.71
N VAL A 57 4.28 -1.98 6.89
CA VAL A 57 5.39 -1.84 5.93
C VAL A 57 5.07 -0.88 4.81
N PHE A 58 3.82 -0.80 4.40
CA PHE A 58 3.34 0.17 3.41
C PHE A 58 3.57 1.62 3.89
N ARG A 59 3.44 1.86 5.18
CA ARG A 59 3.71 3.15 5.83
C ARG A 59 5.19 3.42 6.08
N GLY A 60 6.09 2.54 5.67
CA GLY A 60 7.54 2.72 5.81
C GLY A 60 8.14 2.23 7.12
N THR A 61 7.39 1.51 7.94
CA THR A 61 7.91 0.90 9.16
C THR A 61 8.55 -0.45 8.85
N ALA A 62 9.78 -0.65 9.32
CA ALA A 62 10.49 -1.92 9.13
C ALA A 62 9.83 -3.08 9.86
N LEU A 63 9.97 -4.28 9.30
CA LEU A 63 9.61 -5.50 10.00
C LEU A 63 10.56 -5.73 11.18
N THR A 64 9.99 -6.08 12.34
CA THR A 64 10.81 -6.62 13.43
C THR A 64 11.29 -8.03 13.06
N ALA A 65 12.34 -8.52 13.70
CA ALA A 65 12.85 -9.87 13.46
C ALA A 65 11.76 -10.95 13.64
N LYS A 66 10.90 -10.79 14.63
CA LYS A 66 9.77 -11.71 14.87
C LYS A 66 8.71 -11.60 13.76
N GLN A 67 8.37 -10.39 13.33
CA GLN A 67 7.43 -10.18 12.22
C GLN A 67 7.99 -10.75 10.91
N TYR A 68 9.26 -10.54 10.63
CA TYR A 68 9.90 -11.09 9.44
C TYR A 68 9.84 -12.61 9.42
N ALA A 69 10.23 -13.27 10.52
CA ALA A 69 10.16 -14.72 10.64
C ALA A 69 8.72 -15.25 10.43
N LEU A 70 7.73 -14.59 11.03
CA LEU A 70 6.33 -14.95 10.89
C LEU A 70 5.84 -14.75 9.46
N VAL A 71 6.07 -13.59 8.86
CA VAL A 71 5.63 -13.27 7.49
C VAL A 71 6.26 -14.22 6.49
N LYS A 72 7.56 -14.48 6.60
CA LYS A 72 8.29 -15.44 5.75
C LYS A 72 7.65 -16.83 5.84
N LYS A 73 7.39 -17.32 7.04
CA LYS A 73 6.74 -18.61 7.26
C LYS A 73 5.35 -18.65 6.62
N LEU A 74 4.50 -17.67 6.90
CA LEU A 74 3.13 -17.63 6.40
C LEU A 74 3.07 -17.48 4.89
N LEU A 75 3.92 -16.66 4.29
CA LEU A 75 3.99 -16.51 2.84
C LEU A 75 4.34 -17.84 2.17
N VAL A 76 5.38 -18.52 2.61
CA VAL A 76 5.81 -19.79 2.03
C VAL A 76 4.77 -20.90 2.25
N GLU A 77 4.14 -20.95 3.42
CA GLU A 77 3.20 -22.01 3.77
C GLU A 77 1.85 -21.88 3.04
N TYR A 78 1.32 -20.65 2.90
CA TYR A 78 -0.05 -20.41 2.40
C TYR A 78 -0.13 -19.80 1.01
N TYR A 79 0.92 -19.17 0.51
CA TYR A 79 0.84 -18.36 -0.72
C TYR A 79 1.77 -18.82 -1.85
N THR A 80 2.57 -19.83 -1.65
CA THR A 80 3.52 -20.33 -2.68
C THR A 80 2.80 -20.61 -4.00
N ASP A 81 1.65 -21.30 -3.97
CA ASP A 81 0.90 -21.67 -5.18
C ASP A 81 0.40 -20.44 -5.94
N GLN A 82 -0.01 -19.37 -5.22
CA GLN A 82 -0.45 -18.14 -5.85
C GLN A 82 0.69 -17.43 -6.58
N PHE A 83 1.91 -17.45 -6.03
CA PHE A 83 3.08 -16.87 -6.67
C PHE A 83 3.63 -17.76 -7.79
N ASP A 84 3.62 -19.06 -7.63
CA ASP A 84 4.06 -20.02 -8.66
C ASP A 84 3.20 -19.92 -9.92
N ALA A 85 1.90 -19.68 -9.77
CA ALA A 85 1.00 -19.42 -10.89
C ALA A 85 1.45 -18.24 -11.78
N HIS A 86 2.34 -17.39 -11.26
CA HIS A 86 2.90 -16.22 -11.93
C HIS A 86 4.38 -16.32 -12.21
N GLU A 87 4.93 -17.50 -12.11
CA GLU A 87 6.36 -17.75 -12.32
C GLU A 87 7.25 -16.90 -11.39
N ILE A 88 6.78 -16.63 -10.19
CA ILE A 88 7.52 -15.90 -9.16
C ILE A 88 8.02 -16.89 -8.11
N ASP A 89 9.33 -16.96 -7.95
CA ASP A 89 9.97 -17.76 -6.90
C ASP A 89 9.81 -17.03 -5.55
N LEU A 90 8.77 -17.41 -4.80
CA LEU A 90 8.49 -16.83 -3.50
C LEU A 90 9.60 -17.14 -2.48
N LYS A 91 10.20 -18.31 -2.53
CA LYS A 91 11.27 -18.69 -1.60
C LYS A 91 12.50 -17.80 -1.75
N GLU A 92 12.84 -17.44 -2.98
CA GLU A 92 13.91 -16.46 -3.23
C GLU A 92 13.49 -15.05 -2.79
N ALA A 93 12.27 -14.63 -3.09
CA ALA A 93 11.78 -13.29 -2.74
C ALA A 93 11.78 -13.03 -1.24
N VAL A 94 11.37 -14.00 -0.42
CA VAL A 94 11.30 -13.83 1.04
C VAL A 94 12.66 -13.86 1.75
N GLU A 95 13.75 -14.16 1.06
CA GLU A 95 15.11 -14.02 1.58
C GLU A 95 15.61 -12.56 1.53
N LYS A 96 14.89 -11.69 0.85
CA LYS A 96 15.26 -10.29 0.65
C LYS A 96 14.32 -9.38 1.42
N LEU A 97 14.88 -8.40 2.11
CA LEU A 97 14.15 -7.31 2.74
C LEU A 97 14.23 -6.05 1.89
N ARG A 98 13.19 -5.22 1.98
CA ARG A 98 13.16 -3.94 1.27
C ARG A 98 14.19 -2.97 1.83
N PHE A 99 15.04 -2.44 0.95
CA PHE A 99 15.95 -1.37 1.29
C PHE A 99 16.15 -0.44 0.08
N PRO A 100 16.03 0.87 0.24
CA PRO A 100 15.56 1.57 1.45
C PRO A 100 14.07 1.34 1.71
N LEU A 101 13.65 1.57 2.94
CA LEU A 101 12.24 1.51 3.31
C LEU A 101 11.44 2.57 2.56
N ARG A 102 10.13 2.34 2.40
CA ARG A 102 9.23 3.32 1.80
C ARG A 102 9.23 4.60 2.65
N LYS A 103 9.46 5.73 2.00
CA LYS A 103 9.33 7.03 2.67
C LYS A 103 7.85 7.40 2.79
N ILE A 104 7.44 7.72 4.01
CA ILE A 104 6.14 8.33 4.24
C ILE A 104 6.22 9.77 3.72
N ASP A 105 5.29 10.12 2.84
CA ASP A 105 5.12 11.51 2.47
C ASP A 105 4.44 12.24 3.64
N SER A 106 5.26 12.90 4.46
CA SER A 106 4.82 13.70 5.61
C SER A 106 4.61 15.17 5.24
N SER A 107 4.53 15.50 3.95
CA SER A 107 4.32 16.87 3.52
C SER A 107 3.00 17.42 4.03
N HIS A 108 3.08 18.67 4.52
CA HIS A 108 1.91 19.44 4.92
C HIS A 108 1.81 20.64 4.00
N TRP A 109 0.66 20.87 3.44
CA TRP A 109 0.44 22.08 2.66
C TRP A 109 -1.04 22.43 2.56
N ILE A 110 -1.31 23.69 2.33
CA ILE A 110 -2.63 24.24 2.02
C ILE A 110 -2.47 25.03 0.74
N LYS A 111 -3.29 24.76 -0.25
CA LYS A 111 -3.28 25.50 -1.50
C LYS A 111 -4.67 25.64 -2.11
N PHE A 112 -4.84 26.66 -2.94
CA PHE A 112 -6.03 26.79 -3.76
C PHE A 112 -5.92 25.88 -4.97
N VAL A 113 -6.98 25.16 -5.24
CA VAL A 113 -7.08 24.24 -6.37
C VAL A 113 -8.43 24.46 -7.09
N GLU A 114 -8.48 24.10 -8.35
CA GLU A 114 -9.73 23.97 -9.08
C GLU A 114 -10.11 22.49 -9.14
N TYR A 115 -11.30 22.17 -8.64
CA TYR A 115 -11.81 20.81 -8.64
C TYR A 115 -13.22 20.80 -9.21
N LYS A 116 -13.44 20.07 -10.31
CA LYS A 116 -14.72 20.01 -11.03
C LYS A 116 -15.30 21.39 -11.39
N GLY A 117 -14.41 22.33 -11.76
CA GLY A 117 -14.79 23.70 -12.13
C GLY A 117 -15.04 24.66 -10.95
N GLU A 118 -14.86 24.22 -9.72
CA GLU A 118 -15.01 25.04 -8.52
C GLU A 118 -13.67 25.33 -7.86
N LYS A 119 -13.51 26.55 -7.35
CA LYS A 119 -12.32 26.92 -6.55
C LYS A 119 -12.46 26.40 -5.15
N MET A 120 -11.51 25.57 -4.75
CA MET A 120 -11.50 24.93 -3.45
C MET A 120 -10.15 25.11 -2.74
N ILE A 121 -10.14 24.86 -1.44
CA ILE A 121 -8.91 24.77 -0.65
C ILE A 121 -8.59 23.31 -0.47
N ALA A 122 -7.43 22.89 -0.99
CA ALA A 122 -6.90 21.56 -0.74
C ALA A 122 -5.91 21.57 0.42
N ILE A 123 -6.06 20.63 1.33
CA ILE A 123 -5.20 20.48 2.51
C ILE A 123 -4.59 19.07 2.47
N ARG A 124 -3.29 19.00 2.64
CA ARG A 124 -2.58 17.74 2.81
C ARG A 124 -1.86 17.71 4.15
N PHE A 125 -2.05 16.62 4.87
CA PHE A 125 -1.37 16.37 6.14
C PHE A 125 -1.25 14.86 6.38
N PRO A 126 -0.27 14.40 7.17
CA PRO A 126 -0.20 13.02 7.63
C PRO A 126 -1.45 12.67 8.44
N PHE A 127 -1.85 11.41 8.40
CA PHE A 127 -3.02 10.96 9.16
C PHE A 127 -2.94 11.41 10.63
N ASN A 128 -3.88 12.22 11.05
CA ASN A 128 -3.97 12.77 12.41
C ASN A 128 -5.42 12.86 12.85
N LYS A 129 -5.80 12.01 13.80
CA LYS A 129 -7.17 11.95 14.32
C LYS A 129 -7.66 13.29 14.88
N LYS A 130 -6.78 14.09 15.50
CA LYS A 130 -7.14 15.40 16.05
C LYS A 130 -7.49 16.39 14.94
N VAL A 131 -6.67 16.41 13.87
CA VAL A 131 -6.94 17.28 12.71
C VAL A 131 -8.26 16.89 12.04
N ILE A 132 -8.48 15.59 11.84
CA ILE A 132 -9.73 15.10 11.24
C ILE A 132 -10.93 15.51 12.09
N LYS A 133 -10.84 15.37 13.42
CA LYS A 133 -11.90 15.80 14.34
C LYS A 133 -12.20 17.30 14.23
N HIS A 134 -11.17 18.15 14.16
CA HIS A 134 -11.36 19.60 13.97
C HIS A 134 -12.00 19.91 12.61
N LEU A 135 -11.63 19.21 11.55
CA LEU A 135 -12.28 19.39 10.24
C LEU A 135 -13.75 19.00 10.28
N ASP A 136 -14.10 17.91 10.98
CA ASP A 136 -15.50 17.49 11.18
C ASP A 136 -16.29 18.53 11.99
N GLU A 137 -15.70 19.10 13.03
CA GLU A 137 -16.32 20.16 13.83
C GLU A 137 -16.57 21.42 12.97
N LEU A 138 -15.62 21.80 12.12
CA LEU A 138 -15.78 22.92 11.18
C LEU A 138 -16.88 22.67 10.14
N LYS A 139 -16.99 21.44 9.65
CA LYS A 139 -18.08 21.03 8.74
C LYS A 139 -19.44 21.20 9.41
N ASN A 140 -19.58 20.76 10.64
CA ASN A 140 -20.84 20.86 11.40
C ASN A 140 -21.21 22.30 11.77
N ALA A 141 -20.21 23.20 11.89
CA ALA A 141 -20.39 24.61 12.19
C ALA A 141 -20.65 25.50 10.96
N SER A 142 -20.44 24.97 9.77
CA SER A 142 -20.62 25.70 8.50
C SER A 142 -21.37 24.82 7.48
N ASP A 143 -22.24 25.42 6.66
CA ASP A 143 -22.91 24.72 5.57
C ASP A 143 -21.97 24.36 4.40
N LYS A 144 -20.68 24.40 4.63
CA LYS A 144 -19.65 24.08 3.61
C LYS A 144 -19.34 22.61 3.63
N GLU A 145 -19.44 21.99 2.46
CA GLU A 145 -19.07 20.60 2.27
C GLU A 145 -17.56 20.44 2.11
N TYR A 146 -17.00 19.40 2.70
CA TYR A 146 -15.69 18.89 2.34
C TYR A 146 -15.76 17.40 2.05
N PHE A 147 -14.81 16.91 1.28
CA PHE A 147 -14.68 15.49 0.97
C PHE A 147 -13.21 15.08 0.88
N TYR A 148 -12.98 13.81 1.10
CA TYR A 148 -11.66 13.23 0.95
C TYR A 148 -11.55 12.58 -0.45
N ASP A 149 -10.59 13.05 -1.25
CA ASP A 149 -10.31 12.44 -2.53
C ASP A 149 -9.27 11.33 -2.38
N LYS A 150 -9.72 10.09 -2.55
CA LYS A 150 -8.86 8.91 -2.45
C LYS A 150 -7.82 8.80 -3.57
N HIS A 151 -8.05 9.44 -4.70
CA HIS A 151 -7.16 9.37 -5.86
C HIS A 151 -6.02 10.38 -5.78
N THR A 152 -6.29 11.55 -5.27
CA THR A 152 -5.31 12.63 -5.12
C THR A 152 -4.74 12.73 -3.72
N HIS A 153 -5.35 12.06 -2.74
CA HIS A 153 -5.00 12.16 -1.32
C HIS A 153 -5.10 13.58 -0.74
N TYR A 154 -6.07 14.38 -1.23
CA TYR A 154 -6.40 15.73 -0.77
C TYR A 154 -7.57 15.74 0.22
#